data_c4c6901f16d9b697abba4cf9c461acb0
#
_entry.id   c4c6901f16d9b697abba4cf9c461acb0
#
_cell.length_a   1.000
_cell.length_b   1.000
_cell.length_c   1.000
_cell.angle_alpha   90.00
_cell.angle_beta   90.00
_cell.angle_gamma   90.00
#
_symmetry.space_group_name_H-M   'P 1'
#
loop_
_entity.id
_entity.type
_entity.pdbx_description
1 polymer ?
#
loop_
_entity_poly.entity_id
_entity_poly.type
_entity_poly.pdbx_seq_one_letter_code
_entity_poly.pdbx_strand_id
1 'polypeptide(L)'
;MRTSSIYIITGAVLTALLFTVSAFGHEHTALNGTWTLVPAQSNFEGQPVIQTGTVTINERAGDITVSRSFKYEGANDTFFYRDLTDSQNSATIHTGKDLKTKTRWDHDVLKVTNTYKQSGDVTIESYSLGPDGTMLVSVMRPDHKPITLVFERK
;
A
#
# COMPACT_ATOMS: atom_id res chain seq x y z
N MET A 1 18.66 -32.40 -76.88
CA MET A 1 18.99 -31.27 -75.98
C MET A 1 17.95 -31.20 -74.89
N ARG A 2 18.30 -31.57 -73.64
CA ARG A 2 17.44 -31.52 -72.47
C ARG A 2 17.98 -30.42 -71.57
N THR A 3 17.21 -29.34 -71.45
CA THR A 3 17.51 -28.26 -70.53
C THR A 3 16.89 -28.56 -69.17
N SER A 4 17.75 -28.77 -68.17
CA SER A 4 17.34 -28.99 -66.76
C SER A 4 17.20 -27.63 -66.08
N SER A 5 15.99 -27.29 -65.64
CA SER A 5 15.71 -26.12 -64.80
C SER A 5 15.95 -26.45 -63.34
N ILE A 6 16.91 -25.76 -62.73
CA ILE A 6 17.22 -25.82 -61.31
C ILE A 6 16.30 -24.83 -60.59
N TYR A 7 15.39 -25.30 -59.74
CA TYR A 7 14.62 -24.46 -58.82
C TYR A 7 15.41 -24.26 -57.52
N ILE A 8 15.79 -23.02 -57.28
CA ILE A 8 16.40 -22.60 -56.00
C ILE A 8 15.22 -22.24 -55.06
N ILE A 9 15.01 -23.07 -54.05
CA ILE A 9 14.05 -22.78 -52.98
C ILE A 9 14.81 -21.96 -51.93
N THR A 10 14.50 -20.66 -51.89
CA THR A 10 15.00 -19.78 -50.86
C THR A 10 14.10 -19.91 -49.63
N GLY A 11 14.55 -20.70 -48.64
CA GLY A 11 13.84 -20.80 -47.37
C GLY A 11 14.04 -19.53 -46.55
N ALA A 12 12.98 -18.76 -46.37
CA ALA A 12 12.95 -17.65 -45.42
C ALA A 12 12.79 -18.21 -43.98
N VAL A 13 13.87 -18.16 -43.22
CA VAL A 13 13.83 -18.47 -41.76
C VAL A 13 13.24 -17.25 -41.09
N LEU A 14 11.97 -17.35 -40.71
CA LEU A 14 11.27 -16.35 -39.87
C LEU A 14 11.65 -16.55 -38.42
N THR A 15 12.64 -15.81 -37.93
CA THR A 15 13.06 -15.83 -36.52
C THR A 15 12.04 -15.03 -35.74
N ALA A 16 11.09 -15.70 -35.08
CA ALA A 16 10.17 -15.08 -34.14
C ALA A 16 10.94 -14.72 -32.85
N LEU A 17 11.26 -13.43 -32.68
CA LEU A 17 11.72 -12.89 -31.41
C LEU A 17 10.52 -12.90 -30.42
N LEU A 18 10.51 -13.87 -29.54
CA LEU A 18 9.63 -13.87 -28.36
C LEU A 18 10.16 -12.81 -27.40
N PHE A 19 9.59 -11.63 -27.43
CA PHE A 19 9.72 -10.65 -26.34
C PHE A 19 8.96 -11.22 -25.15
N THR A 20 9.68 -11.83 -24.22
CA THR A 20 9.16 -12.08 -22.88
C THR A 20 9.06 -10.73 -22.18
N VAL A 21 7.88 -10.14 -22.22
CA VAL A 21 7.54 -9.01 -21.36
C VAL A 21 7.52 -9.57 -19.94
N SER A 22 8.62 -9.42 -19.23
CA SER A 22 8.65 -9.63 -17.79
C SER A 22 7.73 -8.56 -17.21
N ALA A 23 6.53 -8.96 -16.80
CA ALA A 23 5.68 -8.13 -15.96
C ALA A 23 6.38 -8.00 -14.61
N PHE A 24 7.34 -7.08 -14.52
CA PHE A 24 7.83 -6.62 -13.24
C PHE A 24 6.65 -5.92 -12.59
N GLY A 25 6.07 -6.55 -11.55
CA GLY A 25 5.11 -5.88 -10.70
C GLY A 25 5.72 -4.55 -10.29
N HIS A 26 4.98 -3.46 -10.48
CA HIS A 26 5.43 -2.13 -10.10
C HIS A 26 5.62 -2.13 -8.57
N GLU A 27 6.85 -1.98 -8.09
CA GLU A 27 7.13 -1.89 -6.66
C GLU A 27 6.76 -0.47 -6.20
N HIS A 28 5.83 -0.36 -5.25
CA HIS A 28 5.40 0.91 -4.66
C HIS A 28 6.28 1.30 -3.47
N THR A 29 7.58 1.47 -3.71
CA THR A 29 8.56 1.72 -2.65
C THR A 29 8.59 3.16 -2.14
N ALA A 30 7.86 4.08 -2.76
CA ALA A 30 7.89 5.50 -2.43
C ALA A 30 7.44 5.79 -0.98
N LEU A 31 6.54 4.96 -0.42
CA LEU A 31 6.10 5.06 0.98
C LEU A 31 7.00 4.32 1.96
N ASN A 32 7.98 3.53 1.49
CA ASN A 32 8.88 2.79 2.38
C ASN A 32 9.67 3.73 3.29
N GLY A 33 9.78 3.36 4.55
CA GLY A 33 10.54 4.09 5.56
C GLY A 33 9.76 4.31 6.84
N THR A 34 10.35 5.12 7.72
CA THR A 34 9.76 5.52 8.98
C THR A 34 9.31 6.97 8.88
N TRP A 35 8.09 7.23 9.32
CA TRP A 35 7.40 8.49 9.21
C TRP A 35 6.98 8.96 10.60
N THR A 36 7.17 10.23 10.90
CA THR A 36 6.81 10.85 12.17
C THR A 36 5.65 11.82 11.97
N LEU A 37 4.61 11.69 12.77
CA LEU A 37 3.43 12.55 12.73
C LEU A 37 3.80 14.02 13.02
N VAL A 38 3.21 14.93 12.24
CA VAL A 38 3.25 16.37 12.46
C VAL A 38 1.85 16.82 12.89
N PRO A 39 1.54 16.84 14.21
CA PRO A 39 0.19 17.14 14.68
C PRO A 39 -0.28 18.54 14.27
N ALA A 40 0.62 19.52 14.23
CA ALA A 40 0.29 20.90 13.86
C ALA A 40 -0.17 21.08 12.40
N GLN A 41 0.17 20.13 11.52
CA GLN A 41 -0.24 20.11 10.11
C GLN A 41 -1.40 19.15 9.85
N SER A 42 -1.78 18.36 10.86
CA SER A 42 -2.83 17.35 10.76
C SER A 42 -4.20 17.95 11.09
N ASN A 43 -5.25 17.44 10.41
CA ASN A 43 -6.62 17.82 10.68
C ASN A 43 -7.37 16.66 11.33
N PHE A 44 -7.77 16.82 12.58
CA PHE A 44 -8.44 15.80 13.38
C PHE A 44 -9.97 15.88 13.35
N GLU A 45 -10.57 16.89 12.71
CA GLU A 45 -12.02 17.07 12.57
C GLU A 45 -12.80 16.92 13.90
N GLY A 46 -12.23 17.45 14.99
CA GLY A 46 -12.83 17.37 16.33
C GLY A 46 -12.71 16.00 17.01
N GLN A 47 -12.03 15.04 16.40
CA GLN A 47 -11.71 13.74 17.01
C GLN A 47 -10.50 13.88 17.96
N PRO A 48 -10.27 12.87 18.85
CA PRO A 48 -9.13 12.91 19.77
C PRO A 48 -7.79 13.11 19.05
N VAL A 49 -7.02 14.10 19.50
CA VAL A 49 -5.75 14.48 18.91
C VAL A 49 -4.67 13.44 19.21
N ILE A 50 -3.97 13.00 18.17
CA ILE A 50 -2.78 12.19 18.31
C ILE A 50 -1.61 13.14 18.64
N GLN A 51 -1.08 13.04 19.86
CA GLN A 51 0.02 13.90 20.34
C GLN A 51 1.35 13.59 19.67
N THR A 52 1.64 12.32 19.50
CA THR A 52 2.82 11.82 18.78
C THR A 52 2.46 10.56 18.02
N GLY A 53 3.11 10.35 16.88
CA GLY A 53 2.84 9.16 16.08
C GLY A 53 4.04 8.78 15.22
N THR A 54 4.18 7.48 15.02
CA THR A 54 5.17 6.92 14.10
C THR A 54 4.49 5.87 13.25
N VAL A 55 4.78 5.89 11.95
CA VAL A 55 4.37 4.87 10.99
C VAL A 55 5.62 4.37 10.28
N THR A 56 5.78 3.05 10.21
CA THR A 56 6.83 2.42 9.40
C THR A 56 6.17 1.55 8.35
N ILE A 57 6.51 1.78 7.10
CA ILE A 57 6.03 1.02 5.94
C ILE A 57 7.24 0.37 5.28
N ASN A 58 7.11 -0.91 4.99
CA ASN A 58 8.08 -1.64 4.20
C ASN A 58 7.34 -2.55 3.22
N GLU A 59 7.51 -2.27 1.94
CA GLU A 59 6.96 -3.06 0.84
C GLU A 59 8.10 -3.58 -0.01
N ARG A 60 8.03 -4.88 -0.31
CA ARG A 60 8.96 -5.55 -1.20
C ARG A 60 8.23 -6.64 -1.98
N ALA A 61 8.21 -6.49 -3.29
CA ALA A 61 7.62 -7.48 -4.21
C ALA A 61 6.16 -7.87 -3.85
N GLY A 62 5.36 -6.88 -3.43
CA GLY A 62 3.96 -7.08 -3.06
C GLY A 62 3.74 -7.59 -1.63
N ASP A 63 4.80 -7.89 -0.87
CA ASP A 63 4.73 -8.18 0.56
C ASP A 63 4.88 -6.87 1.34
N ILE A 64 3.83 -6.42 2.00
CA ILE A 64 3.81 -5.16 2.73
C ILE A 64 3.69 -5.38 4.23
N THR A 65 4.50 -4.67 4.98
CA THR A 65 4.37 -4.56 6.43
C THR A 65 4.12 -3.12 6.82
N VAL A 66 3.16 -2.89 7.68
CA VAL A 66 2.89 -1.59 8.29
C VAL A 66 2.86 -1.75 9.80
N SER A 67 3.63 -0.91 10.47
CA SER A 67 3.54 -0.76 11.92
C SER A 67 3.26 0.70 12.24
N ARG A 68 2.41 0.95 13.24
CA ARG A 68 2.20 2.29 13.76
C ARG A 68 2.12 2.29 15.27
N SER A 69 2.53 3.41 15.85
CA SER A 69 2.39 3.68 17.27
C SER A 69 1.89 5.10 17.42
N PHE A 70 0.70 5.26 18.00
CA PHE A 70 0.07 6.55 18.25
C PHE A 70 -0.12 6.76 19.74
N LYS A 71 0.21 7.95 20.22
CA LYS A 71 -0.02 8.37 21.58
C LYS A 71 -1.10 9.44 21.61
N TYR A 72 -2.18 9.16 22.30
CA TYR A 72 -3.25 10.10 22.66
C TYR A 72 -3.05 10.60 24.07
N GLU A 73 -3.89 11.54 24.50
CA GLU A 73 -3.98 11.87 25.92
C GLU A 73 -4.56 10.69 26.70
N GLY A 74 -3.73 10.12 27.59
CA GLY A 74 -4.13 9.00 28.45
C GLY A 74 -4.19 7.61 27.79
N ALA A 75 -3.83 7.48 26.50
CA ALA A 75 -3.90 6.20 25.79
C ALA A 75 -2.80 6.04 24.74
N ASN A 76 -2.42 4.80 24.48
CA ASN A 76 -1.55 4.43 23.37
C ASN A 76 -2.29 3.44 22.45
N ASP A 77 -2.10 3.59 21.16
CA ASP A 77 -2.58 2.65 20.12
C ASP A 77 -1.39 2.17 19.30
N THR A 78 -1.16 0.86 19.31
CA THR A 78 -0.13 0.21 18.49
C THR A 78 -0.78 -0.76 17.54
N PHE A 79 -0.33 -0.75 16.31
CA PHE A 79 -0.88 -1.56 15.24
C PHE A 79 0.25 -2.10 14.36
N PHE A 80 0.18 -3.38 14.07
CA PHE A 80 1.09 -4.04 13.13
C PHE A 80 0.29 -4.97 12.23
N TYR A 81 0.57 -4.96 10.95
CA TYR A 81 0.10 -5.98 10.03
C TYR A 81 1.14 -6.28 8.95
N ARG A 82 1.06 -7.48 8.42
CA ARG A 82 1.74 -7.91 7.21
C ARG A 82 0.72 -8.49 6.26
N ASP A 83 0.77 -8.09 5.02
CA ASP A 83 -0.17 -8.53 3.98
C ASP A 83 0.55 -8.70 2.65
N LEU A 84 -0.01 -9.55 1.79
CA LEU A 84 0.28 -9.57 0.37
C LEU A 84 -0.77 -8.72 -0.31
N THR A 85 -0.37 -7.66 -0.99
CA THR A 85 -1.28 -6.64 -1.53
C THR A 85 -2.33 -7.17 -2.51
N ASP A 86 -2.11 -8.37 -3.06
CA ASP A 86 -3.06 -9.07 -3.94
C ASP A 86 -3.69 -10.31 -3.28
N SER A 87 -3.43 -10.55 -1.99
CA SER A 87 -3.93 -11.73 -1.29
C SER A 87 -5.26 -11.44 -0.57
N GLN A 88 -6.08 -12.48 -0.48
CA GLN A 88 -7.33 -12.42 0.28
C GLN A 88 -7.15 -12.73 1.78
N ASN A 89 -5.94 -13.10 2.19
CA ASN A 89 -5.63 -13.56 3.54
C ASN A 89 -4.57 -12.67 4.18
N SER A 90 -5.02 -11.66 4.90
CA SER A 90 -4.16 -10.79 5.71
C SER A 90 -4.07 -11.30 7.14
N ALA A 91 -2.87 -11.37 7.69
CA ALA A 91 -2.66 -11.55 9.12
C ALA A 91 -2.58 -10.17 9.79
N THR A 92 -3.57 -9.83 10.59
CA THR A 92 -3.57 -8.59 11.37
C THR A 92 -3.34 -8.90 12.84
N ILE A 93 -2.35 -8.24 13.43
CA ILE A 93 -2.12 -8.23 14.87
C ILE A 93 -2.41 -6.81 15.34
N HIS A 94 -3.54 -6.65 16.05
CA HIS A 94 -3.89 -5.39 16.70
C HIS A 94 -4.06 -5.64 18.19
N THR A 95 -3.44 -4.81 19.02
CA THR A 95 -3.50 -4.96 20.47
C THR A 95 -4.94 -4.81 20.98
N GLY A 96 -5.56 -5.90 21.39
CA GLY A 96 -6.88 -5.94 22.02
C GLY A 96 -8.08 -5.84 21.10
N LYS A 97 -7.92 -5.90 19.77
CA LYS A 97 -9.04 -5.85 18.82
C LYS A 97 -8.94 -6.95 17.78
N ASP A 98 -10.06 -7.60 17.50
CA ASP A 98 -10.16 -8.62 16.46
C ASP A 98 -10.53 -7.96 15.13
N LEU A 99 -9.55 -7.80 14.24
CA LEU A 99 -9.67 -7.13 12.96
C LEU A 99 -9.44 -8.10 11.81
N LYS A 100 -10.17 -7.88 10.71
CA LYS A 100 -9.81 -8.39 9.39
C LYS A 100 -9.27 -7.20 8.58
N THR A 101 -8.00 -7.26 8.21
CA THR A 101 -7.34 -6.24 7.39
C THR A 101 -7.25 -6.69 5.94
N LYS A 102 -7.47 -5.78 5.03
CA LYS A 102 -7.28 -5.97 3.59
C LYS A 102 -6.52 -4.78 3.03
N THR A 103 -5.44 -5.03 2.29
CA THR A 103 -4.63 -4.03 1.63
C THR A 103 -4.72 -4.11 0.12
N ARG A 104 -4.67 -2.96 -0.52
CA ARG A 104 -4.53 -2.86 -1.98
C ARG A 104 -3.87 -1.55 -2.37
N TRP A 105 -3.19 -1.55 -3.49
CA TRP A 105 -2.79 -0.34 -4.17
C TRP A 105 -3.91 0.14 -5.10
N ASP A 106 -4.11 1.45 -5.12
CA ASP A 106 -4.97 2.15 -6.05
C ASP A 106 -4.11 3.27 -6.66
N HIS A 107 -3.48 2.98 -7.80
CA HIS A 107 -2.37 3.76 -8.33
C HIS A 107 -1.25 3.90 -7.28
N ASP A 108 -0.88 5.12 -6.89
CA ASP A 108 0.17 5.40 -5.89
C ASP A 108 -0.39 5.55 -4.46
N VAL A 109 -1.62 5.16 -4.22
CA VAL A 109 -2.27 5.22 -2.91
C VAL A 109 -2.41 3.82 -2.33
N LEU A 110 -1.79 3.59 -1.18
CA LEU A 110 -2.00 2.37 -0.40
C LEU A 110 -3.30 2.50 0.39
N LYS A 111 -4.26 1.62 0.11
CA LYS A 111 -5.53 1.54 0.86
C LYS A 111 -5.53 0.35 1.79
N VAL A 112 -5.82 0.62 3.06
CA VAL A 112 -5.93 -0.38 4.13
C VAL A 112 -7.36 -0.34 4.64
N THR A 113 -8.06 -1.44 4.52
CA THR A 113 -9.43 -1.60 5.03
C THR A 113 -9.42 -2.53 6.22
N ASN A 114 -9.80 -2.01 7.37
CA ASN A 114 -9.92 -2.76 8.62
C ASN A 114 -11.40 -2.98 8.95
N THR A 115 -11.81 -4.23 9.09
CA THR A 115 -13.16 -4.61 9.51
C THR A 115 -13.09 -5.20 10.91
N TYR A 116 -13.80 -4.60 11.85
CA TYR A 116 -13.91 -5.09 13.23
C TYR A 116 -14.89 -6.27 13.27
N LYS A 117 -14.44 -7.46 13.67
CA LYS A 117 -15.26 -8.66 13.59
C LYS A 117 -16.48 -8.63 14.52
N GLN A 118 -16.39 -7.94 15.65
CA GLN A 118 -17.47 -7.87 16.63
C GLN A 118 -18.58 -6.90 16.22
N SER A 119 -18.24 -5.69 15.74
CA SER A 119 -19.21 -4.66 15.38
C SER A 119 -19.56 -4.66 13.90
N GLY A 120 -18.69 -5.19 13.05
CA GLY A 120 -18.79 -5.05 11.59
C GLY A 120 -18.33 -3.68 11.08
N ASP A 121 -17.89 -2.78 11.95
CA ASP A 121 -17.42 -1.45 11.57
C ASP A 121 -16.22 -1.54 10.62
N VAL A 122 -16.19 -0.62 9.68
CA VAL A 122 -15.14 -0.55 8.68
C VAL A 122 -14.38 0.77 8.82
N THR A 123 -13.05 0.68 8.98
CA THR A 123 -12.16 1.83 8.90
C THR A 123 -11.31 1.72 7.63
N ILE A 124 -11.22 2.80 6.87
CA ILE A 124 -10.38 2.87 5.67
C ILE A 124 -9.28 3.88 5.91
N GLU A 125 -8.05 3.44 5.73
CA GLU A 125 -6.86 4.29 5.77
C GLU A 125 -6.28 4.36 4.36
N SER A 126 -5.95 5.58 3.91
CA SER A 126 -5.34 5.81 2.60
C SER A 126 -4.03 6.56 2.79
N TYR A 127 -2.94 5.95 2.36
CA TYR A 127 -1.58 6.48 2.47
C TYR A 127 -1.10 6.96 1.10
N SER A 128 -0.62 8.18 1.00
CA SER A 128 -0.10 8.76 -0.23
C SER A 128 1.05 9.72 0.05
N LEU A 129 1.89 10.00 -0.96
CA LEU A 129 2.87 11.09 -0.87
C LEU A 129 2.21 12.41 -1.27
N GLY A 130 2.46 13.44 -0.45
CA GLY A 130 2.20 14.82 -0.79
C GLY A 130 3.28 15.38 -1.73
N PRO A 131 3.02 16.55 -2.36
CA PRO A 131 3.93 17.16 -3.33
C PRO A 131 5.26 17.65 -2.69
N ASP A 132 5.30 17.85 -1.39
CA ASP A 132 6.44 18.28 -0.60
C ASP A 132 7.25 17.12 0.00
N GLY A 133 6.91 15.87 -0.35
CA GLY A 133 7.56 14.68 0.16
C GLY A 133 7.07 14.22 1.54
N THR A 134 6.05 14.86 2.10
CA THR A 134 5.33 14.36 3.28
C THR A 134 4.49 13.14 2.94
N MET A 135 4.14 12.32 3.92
CA MET A 135 3.13 11.30 3.76
C MET A 135 1.80 11.80 4.33
N LEU A 136 0.76 11.74 3.51
CA LEU A 136 -0.61 12.04 3.89
C LEU A 136 -1.36 10.75 4.19
N VAL A 137 -2.02 10.70 5.34
CA VAL A 137 -2.86 9.55 5.71
C VAL A 137 -4.27 10.05 5.98
N SER A 138 -5.20 9.70 5.08
CA SER A 138 -6.63 9.92 5.31
C SER A 138 -7.21 8.72 6.06
N VAL A 139 -7.94 8.97 7.15
CA VAL A 139 -8.62 7.92 7.93
C VAL A 139 -10.13 8.20 7.93
N MET A 140 -10.86 7.26 7.36
CA MET A 140 -12.32 7.28 7.32
C MET A 140 -12.88 6.25 8.30
N ARG A 141 -13.75 6.67 9.21
CA ARG A 141 -14.45 5.84 10.19
C ARG A 141 -15.96 5.99 10.03
N PRO A 142 -16.77 4.96 10.41
CA PRO A 142 -18.23 5.13 10.47
C PRO A 142 -18.60 6.33 11.34
N ASP A 143 -19.61 7.08 10.93
CA ASP A 143 -20.22 8.19 11.67
C ASP A 143 -19.28 9.35 12.05
N HIS A 144 -18.07 9.39 11.47
CA HIS A 144 -17.12 10.46 11.69
C HIS A 144 -16.69 11.12 10.37
N LYS A 145 -16.34 12.40 10.44
CA LYS A 145 -15.67 13.07 9.32
C LYS A 145 -14.28 12.47 9.13
N PRO A 146 -13.81 12.32 7.88
CA PRO A 146 -12.46 11.86 7.61
C PRO A 146 -11.43 12.81 8.25
N ILE A 147 -10.44 12.24 8.94
CA ILE A 147 -9.27 12.99 9.42
C ILE A 147 -8.13 12.88 8.40
N THR A 148 -7.26 13.89 8.38
CA THR A 148 -6.04 13.88 7.58
C THR A 148 -4.85 14.06 8.49
N LEU A 149 -3.97 13.07 8.49
CA LEU A 149 -2.72 13.09 9.25
C LEU A 149 -1.56 13.37 8.31
N VAL A 150 -0.65 14.23 8.73
CA VAL A 150 0.56 14.60 7.98
C VAL A 150 1.77 14.04 8.70
N PHE A 151 2.64 13.39 7.93
CA PHE A 151 3.86 12.77 8.45
C PHE A 151 5.07 13.24 7.65
N GLU A 152 6.17 13.48 8.34
CA GLU A 152 7.48 13.73 7.76
C GLU A 152 8.35 12.47 7.83
N ARG A 153 9.23 12.30 6.85
CA ARG A 153 10.19 11.19 6.83
C ARG A 153 11.23 11.39 7.93
N LYS A 154 11.50 10.31 8.68
CA LYS A 154 12.52 10.32 9.73
C LYS A 154 13.92 10.11 9.15
#